data_48c70aaff75acf2731a89dbcbe901d0b
#
_entry.id   48c70aaff75acf2731a89dbcbe901d0b
#
_cell.length_a   1.000
_cell.length_b   1.000
_cell.length_c   1.000
_cell.angle_alpha   90.00
_cell.angle_beta   90.00
_cell.angle_gamma   90.00
#
_symmetry.space_group_name_H-M   'P 1'
#
loop_
_entity.id
_entity.type
_entity.pdbx_description
1 polymer ?
#
loop_
_entity_poly.entity_id
_entity_poly.type
_entity_poly.pdbx_seq_one_letter_code
_entity_poly.pdbx_strand_id
1 'polypeptide(L)'
;MLLSTPEQIETYSSSGLWGEDRLDLVFARHAEQRPDDLALIDDQGLHSVSGRRPQCLSFIRTWRRVVALCEFLAGIGMKADTVVAMLVPPSADAAVLTLVASRMGIILAPIPLTSGEADLREKLEQVGAKAIVCCSHYEDEAVAERVRNVAAEMFSIRFVFCIGENAPEGLIDLGDILDGEDNVDEDGLFDHGGQANSNSVLAIHWSSAGSEQARPIGRSHNQLLAIGRYIHEQTDLSAEHCSFVNHHMSGLIGFAVGVVAALDVGARIQFHNFRTLGRYVDALAEFGGQHVVLPGGLWQEAHGLLPMHVREQLISIILVWNREHAEQTVFGENETAARLIDLTNFKDLALFSQIRRHPSEVGSIPLGSINSLRDPSLVWMETFLYGMEESRAQKDSSIVGGELCLKGAMLPHCAFPLAGAVEGKALSATEDGFIHTEIGCHLVTEEHGDQRALFRPLGDLGDVLAFGGFTERGEDLDALYRACIMVSDAAAFVVPSGENSPGHLMAALVVDDKENAREEFFAYLRDKRISSMKWPRDIIFVEAIPRQTNGKVMRESLIEASQVADVA
;
A
#
# COMPACT_ATOMS: atom_id res chain seq x y z
N MET A 1 -10.81 16.59 10.23
CA MET A 1 -9.59 17.37 9.82
C MET A 1 -9.62 17.59 8.33
N LEU A 2 -9.27 18.79 7.83
CA LEU A 2 -9.17 19.13 6.40
C LEU A 2 -7.71 19.44 6.08
N LEU A 3 -7.17 18.81 5.04
CA LEU A 3 -5.80 19.04 4.54
C LEU A 3 -5.78 19.59 3.11
N SER A 4 -6.87 19.48 2.37
CA SER A 4 -7.00 20.09 1.03
C SER A 4 -7.23 21.60 1.13
N THR A 5 -6.62 22.37 0.23
CA THR A 5 -6.83 23.81 0.18
C THR A 5 -8.20 24.14 -0.40
N PRO A 6 -8.79 25.32 -0.08
CA PRO A 6 -10.04 25.77 -0.70
C PRO A 6 -9.97 25.78 -2.23
N GLU A 7 -8.83 26.16 -2.80
CA GLU A 7 -8.60 26.18 -4.24
C GLU A 7 -8.65 24.78 -4.86
N GLN A 8 -8.03 23.77 -4.20
CA GLN A 8 -8.10 22.37 -4.65
C GLN A 8 -9.53 21.86 -4.58
N ILE A 9 -10.25 22.14 -3.48
CA ILE A 9 -11.65 21.74 -3.32
C ILE A 9 -12.50 22.32 -4.44
N GLU A 10 -12.37 23.63 -4.71
CA GLU A 10 -13.10 24.29 -5.78
C GLU A 10 -12.76 23.70 -7.16
N THR A 11 -11.47 23.55 -7.47
CA THR A 11 -10.99 23.05 -8.76
C THR A 11 -11.52 21.63 -9.04
N TYR A 12 -11.34 20.69 -8.11
CA TYR A 12 -11.69 19.31 -8.35
C TYR A 12 -13.19 19.03 -8.18
N SER A 13 -13.92 19.81 -7.35
CA SER A 13 -15.37 19.71 -7.27
C SER A 13 -16.05 20.29 -8.51
N SER A 14 -15.58 21.43 -9.03
CA SER A 14 -16.14 22.02 -10.25
C SER A 14 -15.89 21.17 -11.50
N SER A 15 -14.79 20.42 -11.55
CA SER A 15 -14.51 19.45 -12.60
C SER A 15 -15.28 18.13 -12.47
N GLY A 16 -15.93 17.87 -11.33
CA GLY A 16 -16.64 16.60 -11.07
C GLY A 16 -15.76 15.43 -10.63
N LEU A 17 -14.44 15.65 -10.45
CA LEU A 17 -13.52 14.62 -9.93
C LEU A 17 -13.72 14.38 -8.43
N TRP A 18 -14.10 15.42 -7.68
CA TRP A 18 -14.50 15.34 -6.28
C TRP A 18 -15.99 15.60 -6.14
N GLY A 19 -16.60 14.98 -5.11
CA GLY A 19 -18.03 15.09 -4.81
C GLY A 19 -18.29 15.30 -3.32
N GLU A 20 -19.54 15.06 -2.93
CA GLU A 20 -19.99 15.17 -1.54
C GLU A 20 -20.03 13.82 -0.81
N ASP A 21 -19.70 12.74 -1.51
CA ASP A 21 -19.77 11.39 -0.98
C ASP A 21 -18.67 11.10 0.05
N ARG A 22 -19.07 10.46 1.16
CA ARG A 22 -18.17 9.74 2.06
C ARG A 22 -18.28 8.25 1.77
N LEU A 23 -17.22 7.51 2.06
CA LEU A 23 -17.16 6.07 1.78
C LEU A 23 -18.26 5.27 2.51
N ASP A 24 -18.55 5.63 3.77
CA ASP A 24 -19.63 5.01 4.54
C ASP A 24 -21.02 5.25 3.93
N LEU A 25 -21.28 6.44 3.39
CA LEU A 25 -22.56 6.76 2.74
C LEU A 25 -22.74 6.00 1.43
N VAL A 26 -21.63 5.86 0.68
CA VAL A 26 -21.65 5.05 -0.54
C VAL A 26 -21.98 3.61 -0.21
N PHE A 27 -21.31 3.03 0.79
CA PHE A 27 -21.55 1.67 1.22
C PHE A 27 -22.96 1.47 1.80
N ALA A 28 -23.47 2.42 2.60
CA ALA A 28 -24.82 2.37 3.15
C ALA A 28 -25.89 2.27 2.05
N ARG A 29 -25.74 3.03 0.96
CA ARG A 29 -26.64 2.93 -0.21
C ARG A 29 -26.65 1.51 -0.81
N HIS A 30 -25.47 0.85 -0.90
CA HIS A 30 -25.42 -0.54 -1.36
C HIS A 30 -26.07 -1.50 -0.36
N ALA A 31 -25.88 -1.28 0.95
CA ALA A 31 -26.51 -2.09 2.00
C ALA A 31 -28.05 -1.96 2.02
N GLU A 32 -28.58 -0.78 1.71
CA GLU A 32 -30.01 -0.54 1.57
C GLU A 32 -30.59 -1.18 0.30
N GLN A 33 -29.87 -1.09 -0.83
CA GLN A 33 -30.35 -1.57 -2.12
C GLN A 33 -30.21 -3.09 -2.29
N ARG A 34 -29.16 -3.70 -1.71
CA ARG A 34 -28.79 -5.11 -1.87
C ARG A 34 -28.39 -5.74 -0.54
N PRO A 35 -29.29 -5.76 0.47
CA PRO A 35 -28.93 -6.14 1.84
C PRO A 35 -28.36 -7.55 1.98
N ASP A 36 -28.89 -8.50 1.24
CA ASP A 36 -28.56 -9.92 1.37
C ASP A 36 -27.40 -10.37 0.47
N ASP A 37 -26.98 -9.52 -0.48
CA ASP A 37 -25.84 -9.82 -1.35
C ASP A 37 -24.55 -9.86 -0.53
N LEU A 38 -23.62 -10.77 -0.91
CA LEU A 38 -22.32 -10.87 -0.26
C LEU A 38 -21.45 -9.65 -0.57
N ALA A 39 -20.90 -9.04 0.48
CA ALA A 39 -20.03 -7.88 0.40
C ALA A 39 -18.57 -8.23 0.69
N LEU A 40 -18.30 -8.87 1.82
CA LEU A 40 -16.94 -9.14 2.31
C LEU A 40 -16.78 -10.62 2.65
N ILE A 41 -15.73 -11.22 2.13
CA ILE A 41 -15.41 -12.64 2.36
C ILE A 41 -13.93 -12.76 2.71
N ASP A 42 -13.63 -13.41 3.82
CA ASP A 42 -12.27 -13.70 4.26
C ASP A 42 -11.74 -15.00 3.67
N ASP A 43 -10.41 -15.08 3.58
CA ASP A 43 -9.68 -16.31 3.35
C ASP A 43 -9.96 -17.34 4.46
N GLN A 44 -10.21 -18.59 4.09
CA GLN A 44 -10.41 -19.69 5.05
C GLN A 44 -9.19 -19.91 5.95
N GLY A 45 -8.00 -19.53 5.49
CA GLY A 45 -6.76 -19.58 6.26
C GLY A 45 -6.56 -18.43 7.26
N LEU A 46 -7.45 -17.42 7.31
CA LEU A 46 -7.28 -16.23 8.14
C LEU A 46 -7.03 -16.55 9.63
N HIS A 47 -7.71 -17.58 10.14
CA HIS A 47 -7.52 -18.00 11.54
C HIS A 47 -6.08 -18.42 11.84
N SER A 48 -5.45 -19.16 10.96
CA SER A 48 -4.06 -19.59 11.13
C SER A 48 -3.07 -18.44 10.96
N VAL A 49 -3.46 -17.39 10.25
CA VAL A 49 -2.61 -16.22 9.95
C VAL A 49 -2.69 -15.16 11.04
N SER A 50 -3.87 -14.96 11.64
CA SER A 50 -4.11 -13.81 12.53
C SER A 50 -4.88 -14.13 13.82
N GLY A 51 -5.29 -15.38 14.03
CA GLY A 51 -6.15 -15.79 15.15
C GLY A 51 -7.61 -15.38 15.01
N ARG A 52 -8.00 -14.70 13.93
CA ARG A 52 -9.39 -14.29 13.68
C ARG A 52 -10.10 -15.30 12.80
N ARG A 53 -11.30 -15.72 13.20
CA ARG A 53 -12.13 -16.62 12.39
C ARG A 53 -12.56 -15.93 11.09
N PRO A 54 -12.47 -16.63 9.94
CA PRO A 54 -12.91 -16.09 8.66
C PRO A 54 -14.38 -15.65 8.70
N GLN A 55 -14.66 -14.52 8.08
CA GLN A 55 -15.98 -13.93 7.99
C GLN A 55 -16.53 -14.03 6.56
N CYS A 56 -17.85 -14.19 6.46
CA CYS A 56 -18.60 -14.10 5.21
C CYS A 56 -19.82 -13.21 5.48
N LEU A 57 -19.76 -11.97 5.02
CA LEU A 57 -20.70 -10.92 5.39
C LEU A 57 -21.47 -10.43 4.17
N SER A 58 -22.80 -10.33 4.30
CA SER A 58 -23.62 -9.59 3.36
C SER A 58 -23.48 -8.07 3.60
N PHE A 59 -23.99 -7.26 2.67
CA PHE A 59 -23.98 -5.80 2.81
C PHE A 59 -24.65 -5.35 4.11
N ILE A 60 -25.83 -5.89 4.43
CA ILE A 60 -26.54 -5.49 5.66
C ILE A 60 -25.82 -5.94 6.92
N ARG A 61 -25.25 -7.15 6.94
CA ARG A 61 -24.47 -7.64 8.09
C ARG A 61 -23.22 -6.80 8.29
N THR A 62 -22.53 -6.44 7.22
CA THR A 62 -21.38 -5.52 7.27
C THR A 62 -21.80 -4.17 7.86
N TRP A 63 -22.91 -3.61 7.39
CA TRP A 63 -23.39 -2.32 7.85
C TRP A 63 -23.82 -2.34 9.33
N ARG A 64 -24.51 -3.39 9.79
CA ARG A 64 -24.84 -3.56 11.22
C ARG A 64 -23.57 -3.60 12.08
N ARG A 65 -22.52 -4.30 11.66
CA ARG A 65 -21.22 -4.29 12.36
C ARG A 65 -20.60 -2.89 12.43
N VAL A 66 -20.68 -2.14 11.34
CA VAL A 66 -20.21 -0.74 11.31
C VAL A 66 -20.97 0.09 12.35
N VAL A 67 -22.29 -0.02 12.41
CA VAL A 67 -23.12 0.72 13.36
C VAL A 67 -22.81 0.30 14.80
N ALA A 68 -22.79 -1.00 15.11
CA ALA A 68 -22.48 -1.52 16.44
C ALA A 68 -21.12 -1.04 16.94
N LEU A 69 -20.08 -1.09 16.07
CA LEU A 69 -18.76 -0.63 16.45
C LEU A 69 -18.70 0.89 16.62
N CYS A 70 -19.42 1.66 15.80
CA CYS A 70 -19.54 3.11 15.99
C CYS A 70 -20.17 3.46 17.35
N GLU A 71 -21.25 2.77 17.75
CA GLU A 71 -21.91 2.98 19.05
C GLU A 71 -20.97 2.65 20.21
N PHE A 72 -20.27 1.53 20.13
CA PHE A 72 -19.28 1.15 21.13
C PHE A 72 -18.17 2.20 21.27
N LEU A 73 -17.55 2.59 20.15
CA LEU A 73 -16.44 3.57 20.16
C LEU A 73 -16.90 4.96 20.62
N ALA A 74 -18.10 5.39 20.24
CA ALA A 74 -18.72 6.62 20.75
C ALA A 74 -18.98 6.53 22.26
N GLY A 75 -19.47 5.37 22.76
CA GLY A 75 -19.72 5.11 24.18
C GLY A 75 -18.46 5.22 25.06
N ILE A 76 -17.30 4.87 24.55
CA ILE A 76 -16.02 5.04 25.27
C ILE A 76 -15.38 6.44 25.02
N GLY A 77 -16.08 7.33 24.32
CA GLY A 77 -15.68 8.72 24.11
C GLY A 77 -14.72 8.96 22.93
N MET A 78 -14.65 8.05 21.98
CA MET A 78 -13.93 8.27 20.71
C MET A 78 -14.64 9.35 19.90
N LYS A 79 -13.87 10.27 19.31
CA LYS A 79 -14.41 11.45 18.61
C LYS A 79 -13.82 11.56 17.21
N ALA A 80 -14.47 12.37 16.38
CA ALA A 80 -13.91 12.77 15.09
C ALA A 80 -12.49 13.34 15.24
N ASP A 81 -11.68 13.20 14.20
CA ASP A 81 -10.26 13.57 14.12
C ASP A 81 -9.34 12.81 15.10
N THR A 82 -9.86 11.79 15.82
CA THR A 82 -9.02 10.88 16.59
C THR A 82 -8.26 9.96 15.64
N VAL A 83 -6.93 9.91 15.77
CA VAL A 83 -6.11 8.98 14.99
C VAL A 83 -6.11 7.61 15.66
N VAL A 84 -6.49 6.58 14.91
CA VAL A 84 -6.51 5.18 15.30
C VAL A 84 -5.57 4.38 14.39
N ALA A 85 -4.51 3.84 14.97
CA ALA A 85 -3.59 2.97 14.24
C ALA A 85 -4.22 1.59 14.01
N MET A 86 -3.98 0.99 12.85
CA MET A 86 -4.49 -0.31 12.47
C MET A 86 -3.36 -1.24 12.03
N LEU A 87 -3.15 -2.33 12.79
CA LEU A 87 -2.22 -3.42 12.47
C LEU A 87 -3.03 -4.72 12.27
N VAL A 88 -3.83 -4.74 11.23
CA VAL A 88 -4.75 -5.86 10.89
C VAL A 88 -4.46 -6.30 9.45
N PRO A 89 -4.41 -7.61 9.17
CA PRO A 89 -4.23 -8.09 7.81
C PRO A 89 -5.43 -7.73 6.91
N PRO A 90 -5.29 -7.82 5.58
CA PRO A 90 -6.42 -7.69 4.66
C PRO A 90 -7.54 -8.66 5.07
N SER A 91 -8.70 -8.11 5.45
CA SER A 91 -9.82 -8.88 6.00
C SER A 91 -11.12 -8.08 6.01
N ALA A 92 -12.22 -8.77 6.19
CA ALA A 92 -13.53 -8.15 6.38
C ALA A 92 -13.52 -7.15 7.54
N ASP A 93 -12.88 -7.49 8.66
CA ASP A 93 -12.75 -6.59 9.81
C ASP A 93 -11.98 -5.30 9.48
N ALA A 94 -10.93 -5.38 8.65
CA ALA A 94 -10.18 -4.21 8.21
C ALA A 94 -11.05 -3.28 7.32
N ALA A 95 -11.92 -3.85 6.48
CA ALA A 95 -12.90 -3.08 5.70
C ALA A 95 -13.97 -2.46 6.60
N VAL A 96 -14.49 -3.20 7.59
CA VAL A 96 -15.43 -2.68 8.60
C VAL A 96 -14.80 -1.51 9.36
N LEU A 97 -13.56 -1.64 9.83
CA LEU A 97 -12.83 -0.54 10.50
C LEU A 97 -12.69 0.70 9.61
N THR A 98 -12.48 0.50 8.31
CA THR A 98 -12.42 1.61 7.33
C THR A 98 -13.75 2.34 7.22
N LEU A 99 -14.86 1.61 7.17
CA LEU A 99 -16.21 2.18 7.15
C LEU A 99 -16.58 2.88 8.47
N VAL A 100 -16.17 2.31 9.60
CA VAL A 100 -16.32 2.93 10.93
C VAL A 100 -15.57 4.25 11.00
N ALA A 101 -14.32 4.27 10.53
CA ALA A 101 -13.52 5.49 10.50
C ALA A 101 -14.19 6.56 9.63
N SER A 102 -14.72 6.17 8.46
CA SER A 102 -15.49 7.04 7.58
C SER A 102 -16.71 7.64 8.29
N ARG A 103 -17.53 6.82 8.94
CA ARG A 103 -18.78 7.23 9.59
C ARG A 103 -18.54 8.14 10.81
N MET A 104 -17.57 7.81 11.64
CA MET A 104 -17.25 8.58 12.85
C MET A 104 -16.37 9.80 12.60
N GLY A 105 -15.76 9.93 11.42
CA GLY A 105 -14.74 10.93 11.15
C GLY A 105 -13.41 10.67 11.87
N ILE A 106 -13.16 9.43 12.29
CA ILE A 106 -11.89 8.96 12.82
C ILE A 106 -10.88 8.89 11.67
N ILE A 107 -9.62 9.17 11.97
CA ILE A 107 -8.55 9.06 11.00
C ILE A 107 -7.85 7.71 11.21
N LEU A 108 -7.98 6.81 10.25
CA LEU A 108 -7.36 5.51 10.29
C LEU A 108 -5.90 5.60 9.84
N ALA A 109 -4.99 5.00 10.59
CA ALA A 109 -3.57 4.93 10.26
C ALA A 109 -3.13 3.46 10.12
N PRO A 110 -3.31 2.83 8.93
CA PRO A 110 -2.85 1.48 8.71
C PRO A 110 -1.32 1.42 8.72
N ILE A 111 -0.76 0.64 9.65
CA ILE A 111 0.68 0.46 9.83
C ILE A 111 1.08 -0.93 9.32
N PRO A 112 2.22 -1.07 8.61
CA PRO A 112 2.69 -2.37 8.17
C PRO A 112 2.84 -3.35 9.33
N LEU A 113 2.36 -4.58 9.16
CA LEU A 113 2.54 -5.67 10.14
C LEU A 113 4.02 -6.03 10.37
N THR A 114 4.88 -5.66 9.42
CA THR A 114 6.35 -5.79 9.51
C THR A 114 7.03 -4.77 10.41
N SER A 115 6.30 -3.74 10.89
CA SER A 115 6.87 -2.70 11.75
C SER A 115 7.31 -3.28 13.09
N GLY A 116 8.61 -3.19 13.39
CA GLY A 116 9.15 -3.55 14.71
C GLY A 116 8.75 -2.53 15.79
N GLU A 117 9.11 -2.79 17.06
CA GLU A 117 8.70 -1.91 18.19
C GLU A 117 9.16 -0.45 18.01
N ALA A 118 10.39 -0.22 17.53
CA ALA A 118 10.92 1.13 17.33
C ALA A 118 10.21 1.89 16.20
N ASP A 119 10.02 1.24 15.03
CA ASP A 119 9.32 1.80 13.89
C ASP A 119 7.83 2.05 14.20
N LEU A 120 7.19 1.11 14.90
CA LEU A 120 5.82 1.26 15.38
C LEU A 120 5.67 2.48 16.30
N ARG A 121 6.56 2.62 17.29
CA ARG A 121 6.59 3.76 18.21
C ARG A 121 6.72 5.07 17.46
N GLU A 122 7.69 5.17 16.56
CA GLU A 122 7.93 6.36 15.76
C GLU A 122 6.68 6.76 14.96
N LYS A 123 6.06 5.82 14.25
CA LYS A 123 4.84 6.08 13.48
C LYS A 123 3.66 6.54 14.34
N LEU A 124 3.46 5.90 15.50
CA LEU A 124 2.40 6.29 16.45
C LEU A 124 2.62 7.70 17.01
N GLU A 125 3.87 8.05 17.33
CA GLU A 125 4.25 9.38 17.81
C GLU A 125 4.07 10.44 16.72
N GLN A 126 4.51 10.16 15.50
CA GLN A 126 4.39 11.10 14.36
C GLN A 126 2.95 11.56 14.16
N VAL A 127 1.99 10.64 14.19
CA VAL A 127 0.58 10.95 13.91
C VAL A 127 -0.24 11.25 15.18
N GLY A 128 0.36 11.15 16.35
CA GLY A 128 -0.32 11.39 17.62
C GLY A 128 -1.47 10.42 17.90
N ALA A 129 -1.29 9.14 17.54
CA ALA A 129 -2.30 8.10 17.71
C ALA A 129 -2.84 8.05 19.16
N LYS A 130 -4.15 7.81 19.30
CA LYS A 130 -4.83 7.70 20.61
C LYS A 130 -5.33 6.30 20.88
N ALA A 131 -5.50 5.50 19.86
CA ALA A 131 -5.88 4.11 19.98
C ALA A 131 -5.16 3.25 18.92
N ILE A 132 -5.07 1.96 19.20
CA ILE A 132 -4.50 0.97 18.29
C ILE A 132 -5.48 -0.18 18.19
N VAL A 133 -5.74 -0.65 16.96
CA VAL A 133 -6.43 -1.92 16.69
C VAL A 133 -5.42 -2.87 16.04
N CYS A 134 -5.23 -4.05 16.60
CA CYS A 134 -4.29 -5.04 16.06
C CYS A 134 -4.91 -6.44 16.00
N CYS A 135 -4.34 -7.32 15.17
CA CYS A 135 -4.60 -8.75 15.24
C CYS A 135 -3.80 -9.39 16.39
N SER A 136 -4.19 -10.58 16.83
CA SER A 136 -3.48 -11.26 17.92
C SER A 136 -2.06 -11.66 17.53
N HIS A 137 -1.91 -12.21 16.33
CA HIS A 137 -0.63 -12.53 15.69
C HIS A 137 -0.73 -12.31 14.19
N TYR A 138 0.39 -12.32 13.50
CA TYR A 138 0.44 -12.41 12.05
C TYR A 138 1.48 -13.47 11.70
N GLU A 139 1.00 -14.64 11.27
CA GLU A 139 1.79 -15.86 11.13
C GLU A 139 2.52 -16.19 12.45
N ASP A 140 3.85 -16.20 12.46
CA ASP A 140 4.65 -16.51 13.64
C ASP A 140 4.96 -15.27 14.50
N GLU A 141 4.54 -14.06 14.09
CA GLU A 141 4.79 -12.81 14.79
C GLU A 141 3.68 -12.49 15.80
N ALA A 142 4.02 -12.32 17.06
CA ALA A 142 3.11 -11.95 18.15
C ALA A 142 2.77 -10.44 18.11
N VAL A 143 1.91 -10.04 17.18
CA VAL A 143 1.58 -8.61 16.91
C VAL A 143 0.99 -7.93 18.14
N ALA A 144 0.02 -8.58 18.80
CA ALA A 144 -0.65 -7.99 19.96
C ALA A 144 0.30 -7.79 21.16
N GLU A 145 1.27 -8.69 21.38
CA GLU A 145 2.28 -8.52 22.42
C GLU A 145 3.22 -7.35 22.11
N ARG A 146 3.67 -7.25 20.87
CA ARG A 146 4.49 -6.12 20.39
C ARG A 146 3.77 -4.80 20.57
N VAL A 147 2.49 -4.72 20.14
CA VAL A 147 1.65 -3.52 20.30
C VAL A 147 1.47 -3.18 21.78
N ARG A 148 1.18 -4.16 22.65
CA ARG A 148 1.04 -3.97 24.09
C ARG A 148 2.32 -3.37 24.69
N ASN A 149 3.47 -3.91 24.34
CA ASN A 149 4.77 -3.45 24.86
C ASN A 149 5.01 -1.98 24.48
N VAL A 150 4.79 -1.62 23.22
CA VAL A 150 4.94 -0.25 22.73
C VAL A 150 3.93 0.69 23.41
N ALA A 151 2.66 0.29 23.48
CA ALA A 151 1.60 1.11 24.08
C ALA A 151 1.82 1.37 25.57
N ALA A 152 2.37 0.40 26.31
CA ALA A 152 2.67 0.54 27.74
C ALA A 152 3.67 1.66 28.06
N GLU A 153 4.52 2.03 27.10
CA GLU A 153 5.50 3.11 27.23
C GLU A 153 5.00 4.45 26.66
N MET A 154 3.80 4.46 26.03
CA MET A 154 3.25 5.64 25.34
C MET A 154 2.03 6.21 26.06
N PHE A 155 2.20 7.29 26.84
CA PHE A 155 1.08 7.95 27.55
C PHE A 155 -0.01 8.54 26.63
N SER A 156 0.26 8.69 25.33
CA SER A 156 -0.70 9.20 24.36
C SER A 156 -1.76 8.17 23.98
N ILE A 157 -1.45 6.87 24.06
CA ILE A 157 -2.35 5.77 23.72
C ILE A 157 -3.31 5.54 24.88
N ARG A 158 -4.61 5.60 24.60
CA ARG A 158 -5.67 5.42 25.60
C ARG A 158 -6.31 4.06 25.54
N PHE A 159 -6.39 3.48 24.32
CA PHE A 159 -7.06 2.21 24.07
C PHE A 159 -6.20 1.34 23.17
N VAL A 160 -6.10 0.08 23.51
CA VAL A 160 -5.49 -0.94 22.66
C VAL A 160 -6.51 -2.06 22.48
N PHE A 161 -6.92 -2.26 21.24
CA PHE A 161 -7.89 -3.27 20.86
C PHE A 161 -7.20 -4.42 20.14
N CYS A 162 -7.69 -5.62 20.38
CA CYS A 162 -7.24 -6.83 19.70
C CYS A 162 -8.41 -7.48 18.96
N ILE A 163 -8.15 -7.98 17.76
CA ILE A 163 -9.06 -8.79 16.97
C ILE A 163 -8.41 -10.17 16.79
N GLY A 164 -9.06 -11.21 17.32
CA GLY A 164 -8.56 -12.58 17.26
C GLY A 164 -8.52 -13.25 18.62
N GLU A 165 -8.32 -14.57 18.59
CA GLU A 165 -8.29 -15.39 19.81
C GLU A 165 -7.00 -15.12 20.61
N ASN A 166 -7.10 -15.33 21.93
CA ASN A 166 -5.97 -15.19 22.86
C ASN A 166 -5.36 -13.76 22.93
N ALA A 167 -6.21 -12.73 22.95
CA ALA A 167 -5.76 -11.37 23.21
C ALA A 167 -4.95 -11.31 24.51
N PRO A 168 -3.74 -10.72 24.51
CA PRO A 168 -2.94 -10.55 25.72
C PRO A 168 -3.68 -9.74 26.76
N GLU A 169 -3.40 -10.01 28.04
CA GLU A 169 -3.96 -9.24 29.15
C GLU A 169 -3.63 -7.74 29.01
N GLY A 170 -4.63 -6.90 29.22
CA GLY A 170 -4.55 -5.44 29.08
C GLY A 170 -5.04 -4.89 27.74
N LEU A 171 -5.37 -5.73 26.78
CA LEU A 171 -6.02 -5.36 25.53
C LEU A 171 -7.53 -5.60 25.59
N ILE A 172 -8.29 -4.78 24.88
CA ILE A 172 -9.75 -4.92 24.76
C ILE A 172 -10.03 -5.80 23.56
N ASP A 173 -10.74 -6.90 23.75
CA ASP A 173 -11.19 -7.74 22.65
C ASP A 173 -12.34 -7.06 21.88
N LEU A 174 -12.13 -6.85 20.57
CA LEU A 174 -13.16 -6.35 19.67
C LEU A 174 -13.94 -7.46 18.96
N GLY A 175 -13.51 -8.72 19.06
CA GLY A 175 -14.14 -9.83 18.37
C GLY A 175 -15.62 -9.97 18.70
N ASP A 176 -15.95 -9.95 19.99
CA ASP A 176 -17.34 -10.07 20.46
C ASP A 176 -18.24 -8.91 20.00
N ILE A 177 -17.67 -7.70 19.89
CA ILE A 177 -18.42 -6.52 19.43
C ILE A 177 -18.65 -6.59 17.92
N LEU A 178 -17.63 -6.97 17.18
CA LEU A 178 -17.72 -7.16 15.73
C LEU A 178 -18.71 -8.29 15.36
N ASP A 179 -18.79 -9.33 16.19
CA ASP A 179 -19.70 -10.47 15.96
C ASP A 179 -21.11 -10.22 16.54
N GLY A 180 -21.31 -9.12 17.28
CA GLY A 180 -22.56 -8.75 17.94
C GLY A 180 -23.57 -7.98 17.07
N GLU A 181 -23.53 -8.12 15.76
CA GLU A 181 -24.35 -7.41 14.78
C GLU A 181 -25.87 -7.56 14.95
N ASP A 182 -26.32 -8.63 15.63
CA ASP A 182 -27.75 -8.91 15.88
C ASP A 182 -28.38 -7.99 16.94
N ASN A 183 -27.59 -7.24 17.69
CA ASN A 183 -28.06 -6.36 18.77
C ASN A 183 -28.30 -4.91 18.31
N VAL A 184 -28.13 -4.61 17.02
CA VAL A 184 -28.33 -3.26 16.48
C VAL A 184 -29.79 -2.99 16.26
N ASP A 185 -30.29 -1.85 16.77
CA ASP A 185 -31.65 -1.39 16.54
C ASP A 185 -31.86 -1.07 15.05
N GLU A 186 -32.93 -1.60 14.48
CA GLU A 186 -33.27 -1.34 13.07
C GLU A 186 -33.78 0.10 12.86
N ASP A 187 -34.38 0.71 13.92
CA ASP A 187 -34.80 2.09 13.87
C ASP A 187 -33.59 3.02 13.83
N GLY A 188 -33.37 3.65 12.68
CA GLY A 188 -32.24 4.56 12.47
C GLY A 188 -30.97 3.90 11.92
N LEU A 189 -30.99 2.61 11.56
CA LEU A 189 -29.83 1.90 11.01
C LEU A 189 -29.14 2.65 9.86
N PHE A 190 -29.92 3.31 9.00
CA PHE A 190 -29.44 4.11 7.89
C PHE A 190 -29.48 5.63 8.16
N ASP A 191 -29.53 6.05 9.44
CA ASP A 191 -29.40 7.47 9.76
C ASP A 191 -28.01 7.97 9.35
N HIS A 192 -27.97 8.98 8.50
CA HIS A 192 -26.78 9.52 7.86
C HIS A 192 -26.01 10.52 8.71
N GLY A 193 -26.28 10.57 10.01
CA GLY A 193 -25.58 11.42 10.96
C GLY A 193 -24.09 11.10 11.01
N GLY A 194 -23.26 12.01 10.52
CA GLY A 194 -21.80 11.91 10.59
C GLY A 194 -21.17 13.29 10.77
N GLN A 195 -20.04 13.36 11.48
CA GLN A 195 -19.32 14.63 11.73
C GLN A 195 -18.31 14.98 10.62
N ALA A 196 -17.99 14.04 9.73
CA ALA A 196 -17.08 14.21 8.63
C ALA A 196 -17.78 14.68 7.35
N ASN A 197 -17.03 15.28 6.43
CA ASN A 197 -17.45 15.56 5.06
C ASN A 197 -16.50 14.87 4.06
N SER A 198 -16.80 14.93 2.78
CA SER A 198 -16.03 14.28 1.71
C SER A 198 -14.57 14.75 1.62
N ASN A 199 -14.24 15.94 2.13
CA ASN A 199 -12.88 16.49 2.18
C ASN A 199 -12.16 16.18 3.49
N SER A 200 -12.84 15.57 4.49
CA SER A 200 -12.20 15.14 5.74
C SER A 200 -11.21 14.02 5.48
N VAL A 201 -10.10 14.02 6.22
CA VAL A 201 -9.11 12.94 6.17
C VAL A 201 -9.74 11.65 6.69
N LEU A 202 -9.66 10.58 5.87
CA LEU A 202 -10.10 9.24 6.23
C LEU A 202 -8.93 8.36 6.68
N ALA A 203 -7.80 8.42 5.96
CA ALA A 203 -6.69 7.53 6.23
C ALA A 203 -5.33 8.22 6.09
N ILE A 204 -4.34 7.68 6.81
CA ILE A 204 -2.93 8.09 6.74
C ILE A 204 -2.12 6.92 6.16
N HIS A 205 -1.31 7.22 5.14
CA HIS A 205 -0.30 6.31 4.60
C HIS A 205 1.07 6.97 4.69
N TRP A 206 2.14 6.18 4.76
CA TRP A 206 3.49 6.73 4.82
C TRP A 206 4.13 6.73 3.43
N SER A 207 4.61 7.88 3.01
CA SER A 207 5.31 8.07 1.74
C SER A 207 6.77 8.43 1.96
N SER A 208 7.65 7.81 1.20
CA SER A 208 9.08 8.14 1.17
C SER A 208 9.42 9.25 0.17
N ALA A 209 8.42 9.84 -0.49
CA ALA A 209 8.65 10.91 -1.45
C ALA A 209 9.12 12.21 -0.81
N GLY A 210 10.19 12.78 -1.31
CA GLY A 210 10.70 14.09 -0.90
C GLY A 210 11.26 14.14 0.52
N SER A 211 11.69 13.00 1.09
CA SER A 211 12.19 12.96 2.46
C SER A 211 13.13 11.78 2.71
N GLU A 212 14.17 12.01 3.49
CA GLU A 212 15.03 10.96 4.03
C GLU A 212 14.27 10.00 4.95
N GLN A 213 13.18 10.45 5.57
CA GLN A 213 12.30 9.64 6.41
C GLN A 213 10.90 9.57 5.80
N ALA A 214 10.24 8.42 5.92
CA ALA A 214 8.86 8.27 5.50
C ALA A 214 7.96 9.24 6.27
N ARG A 215 7.13 10.00 5.53
CA ARG A 215 6.21 11.00 6.10
C ARG A 215 4.79 10.48 6.10
N PRO A 216 4.01 10.73 7.16
CA PRO A 216 2.60 10.44 7.16
C PRO A 216 1.87 11.37 6.17
N ILE A 217 1.06 10.81 5.30
CA ILE A 217 0.26 11.49 4.30
C ILE A 217 -1.21 11.22 4.58
N GLY A 218 -1.95 12.26 4.94
CA GLY A 218 -3.41 12.18 5.13
C GLY A 218 -4.15 12.23 3.80
N ARG A 219 -5.13 11.35 3.62
CA ARG A 219 -5.98 11.25 2.44
C ARG A 219 -7.43 11.49 2.78
N SER A 220 -8.08 12.40 2.07
CA SER A 220 -9.53 12.62 2.19
C SER A 220 -10.33 11.53 1.49
N HIS A 221 -11.65 11.47 1.79
CA HIS A 221 -12.57 10.61 1.04
C HIS A 221 -12.51 10.90 -0.45
N ASN A 222 -12.52 12.17 -0.83
CA ASN A 222 -12.47 12.58 -2.23
C ASN A 222 -11.20 12.11 -2.94
N GLN A 223 -10.04 12.21 -2.32
CA GLN A 223 -8.78 11.72 -2.90
C GLN A 223 -8.78 10.20 -3.07
N LEU A 224 -9.28 9.46 -2.08
CA LEU A 224 -9.35 8.00 -2.14
C LEU A 224 -10.40 7.51 -3.15
N LEU A 225 -11.58 8.16 -3.18
CA LEU A 225 -12.61 7.86 -4.18
C LEU A 225 -12.17 8.22 -5.59
N ALA A 226 -11.38 9.29 -5.77
CA ALA A 226 -10.79 9.62 -7.07
C ALA A 226 -9.87 8.50 -7.57
N ILE A 227 -9.04 7.91 -6.68
CA ILE A 227 -8.24 6.73 -7.03
C ILE A 227 -9.14 5.56 -7.40
N GLY A 228 -10.16 5.26 -6.61
CA GLY A 228 -11.12 4.19 -6.89
C GLY A 228 -11.76 4.34 -8.26
N ARG A 229 -12.30 5.51 -8.57
CA ARG A 229 -12.96 5.83 -9.84
C ARG A 229 -12.00 5.76 -11.03
N TYR A 230 -10.75 6.21 -10.86
CA TYR A 230 -9.71 6.04 -11.86
C TYR A 230 -9.46 4.56 -12.17
N ILE A 231 -9.42 3.70 -11.16
CA ILE A 231 -9.25 2.25 -11.34
C ILE A 231 -10.49 1.61 -11.98
N HIS A 232 -11.71 2.07 -11.68
CA HIS A 232 -12.93 1.56 -12.33
C HIS A 232 -12.91 1.74 -13.84
N GLU A 233 -12.37 2.85 -14.35
CA GLU A 233 -12.26 3.09 -15.78
C GLU A 233 -11.31 2.11 -16.46
N GLN A 234 -10.27 1.67 -15.77
CA GLN A 234 -9.29 0.74 -16.30
C GLN A 234 -9.78 -0.71 -16.26
N THR A 235 -10.47 -1.08 -15.18
CA THR A 235 -10.82 -2.46 -14.87
C THR A 235 -12.23 -2.86 -15.31
N ASP A 236 -13.14 -1.91 -15.55
CA ASP A 236 -14.59 -2.12 -15.63
C ASP A 236 -15.19 -2.78 -14.37
N LEU A 237 -14.57 -2.59 -13.21
CA LEU A 237 -15.10 -3.08 -11.94
C LEU A 237 -16.51 -2.53 -11.71
N SER A 238 -17.44 -3.40 -11.38
CA SER A 238 -18.85 -3.07 -11.13
C SER A 238 -19.42 -3.84 -9.94
N ALA A 239 -20.64 -3.50 -9.57
CA ALA A 239 -21.36 -4.11 -8.47
C ALA A 239 -21.59 -5.63 -8.60
N GLU A 240 -21.60 -6.14 -9.82
CA GLU A 240 -21.81 -7.57 -10.14
C GLU A 240 -20.55 -8.40 -9.94
N HIS A 241 -19.40 -7.74 -9.79
CA HIS A 241 -18.10 -8.39 -9.83
C HIS A 241 -17.55 -8.74 -8.45
N CYS A 242 -16.52 -9.58 -8.44
CA CYS A 242 -15.72 -9.92 -7.27
C CYS A 242 -14.28 -9.40 -7.45
N SER A 243 -13.85 -8.52 -6.55
CA SER A 243 -12.47 -8.07 -6.42
C SER A 243 -11.70 -8.97 -5.48
N PHE A 244 -10.57 -9.51 -5.93
CA PHE A 244 -9.72 -10.39 -5.14
C PHE A 244 -8.52 -9.61 -4.60
N VAL A 245 -8.48 -9.38 -3.27
CA VAL A 245 -7.57 -8.47 -2.60
C VAL A 245 -6.57 -9.23 -1.74
N ASN A 246 -5.29 -9.03 -2.03
CA ASN A 246 -4.18 -9.68 -1.32
C ASN A 246 -3.10 -8.69 -0.84
N HIS A 247 -3.25 -7.42 -1.18
CA HIS A 247 -2.30 -6.39 -0.78
C HIS A 247 -2.66 -5.81 0.58
N HIS A 248 -1.63 -5.57 1.40
CA HIS A 248 -1.80 -4.99 2.73
C HIS A 248 -2.34 -3.55 2.67
N MET A 249 -3.27 -3.22 3.56
CA MET A 249 -3.93 -1.92 3.57
C MET A 249 -3.05 -0.76 4.09
N SER A 250 -1.85 -1.04 4.58
CA SER A 250 -0.88 0.00 4.95
C SER A 250 -0.31 0.77 3.76
N GLY A 251 -0.45 0.24 2.54
CA GLY A 251 -0.09 0.91 1.28
C GLY A 251 -1.32 1.33 0.48
N LEU A 252 -1.13 2.30 -0.39
CA LEU A 252 -2.20 2.88 -1.22
C LEU A 252 -2.85 1.84 -2.16
N ILE A 253 -2.10 0.86 -2.64
CA ILE A 253 -2.62 -0.22 -3.50
C ILE A 253 -3.64 -1.07 -2.74
N GLY A 254 -3.28 -1.61 -1.58
CA GLY A 254 -4.21 -2.43 -0.78
C GLY A 254 -5.41 -1.64 -0.30
N PHE A 255 -5.20 -0.40 0.14
CA PHE A 255 -6.26 0.43 0.68
C PHE A 255 -7.17 0.99 -0.40
N ALA A 256 -6.63 1.74 -1.36
CA ALA A 256 -7.45 2.44 -2.35
C ALA A 256 -7.87 1.55 -3.52
N VAL A 257 -6.95 0.77 -4.11
CA VAL A 257 -7.27 -0.09 -5.26
C VAL A 257 -7.97 -1.37 -4.82
N GLY A 258 -7.53 -1.97 -3.70
CA GLY A 258 -8.12 -3.20 -3.18
C GLY A 258 -9.49 -2.97 -2.52
N VAL A 259 -9.57 -2.05 -1.58
CA VAL A 259 -10.76 -1.90 -0.72
C VAL A 259 -11.66 -0.75 -1.16
N VAL A 260 -11.14 0.50 -1.24
CA VAL A 260 -11.99 1.66 -1.53
C VAL A 260 -12.65 1.55 -2.90
N ALA A 261 -11.93 1.13 -3.94
CA ALA A 261 -12.48 0.96 -5.28
C ALA A 261 -13.66 -0.02 -5.31
N ALA A 262 -13.53 -1.15 -4.62
CA ALA A 262 -14.60 -2.14 -4.58
C ALA A 262 -15.81 -1.68 -3.74
N LEU A 263 -15.56 -1.03 -2.58
CA LEU A 263 -16.63 -0.47 -1.75
C LEU A 263 -17.41 0.65 -2.48
N ASP A 264 -16.72 1.48 -3.28
CA ASP A 264 -17.35 2.58 -4.04
C ASP A 264 -18.40 2.07 -5.03
N VAL A 265 -18.10 1.03 -5.80
CA VAL A 265 -19.05 0.46 -6.76
C VAL A 265 -19.98 -0.60 -6.15
N GLY A 266 -19.73 -1.00 -4.90
CA GLY A 266 -20.48 -2.10 -4.26
C GLY A 266 -20.12 -3.48 -4.81
N ALA A 267 -18.91 -3.68 -5.28
CA ALA A 267 -18.42 -5.00 -5.66
C ALA A 267 -18.14 -5.86 -4.43
N ARG A 268 -18.29 -7.17 -4.57
CA ARG A 268 -17.87 -8.12 -3.54
C ARG A 268 -16.36 -8.13 -3.40
N ILE A 269 -15.85 -8.14 -2.17
CA ILE A 269 -14.43 -8.25 -1.87
C ILE A 269 -14.14 -9.64 -1.30
N GLN A 270 -13.22 -10.34 -1.93
CA GLN A 270 -12.60 -11.55 -1.42
C GLN A 270 -11.19 -11.21 -0.92
N PHE A 271 -10.99 -11.24 0.38
CA PHE A 271 -9.69 -11.04 0.99
C PHE A 271 -8.86 -12.33 0.95
N HIS A 272 -7.58 -12.20 0.73
CA HIS A 272 -6.68 -13.34 0.73
C HIS A 272 -5.32 -12.98 1.34
N ASN A 273 -4.88 -13.83 2.27
CA ASN A 273 -3.59 -13.72 2.95
C ASN A 273 -2.73 -14.92 2.58
N PHE A 274 -1.88 -14.78 1.58
CA PHE A 274 -1.06 -15.90 1.11
C PHE A 274 0.42 -15.51 1.00
N ARG A 275 1.29 -16.48 1.25
CA ARG A 275 2.74 -16.36 1.04
C ARG A 275 3.22 -17.06 -0.21
N THR A 276 2.43 -17.95 -0.79
CA THR A 276 2.83 -18.74 -1.95
C THR A 276 1.85 -18.58 -3.10
N LEU A 277 2.40 -18.53 -4.30
CA LEU A 277 1.62 -18.41 -5.52
C LEU A 277 0.62 -19.56 -5.69
N GLY A 278 1.00 -20.78 -5.28
CA GLY A 278 0.12 -21.94 -5.33
C GLY A 278 -1.18 -21.73 -4.55
N ARG A 279 -1.11 -21.25 -3.30
CA ARG A 279 -2.30 -20.93 -2.50
C ARG A 279 -3.15 -19.82 -3.10
N TYR A 280 -2.52 -18.85 -3.76
CA TYR A 280 -3.24 -17.81 -4.48
C TYR A 280 -4.08 -18.38 -5.63
N VAL A 281 -3.45 -19.22 -6.42
CA VAL A 281 -4.10 -19.90 -7.54
C VAL A 281 -5.24 -20.81 -7.05
N ASP A 282 -5.01 -21.58 -5.99
CA ASP A 282 -6.03 -22.44 -5.38
C ASP A 282 -7.23 -21.64 -4.89
N ALA A 283 -7.00 -20.52 -4.22
CA ALA A 283 -8.07 -19.64 -3.73
C ALA A 283 -8.85 -18.99 -4.88
N LEU A 284 -8.18 -18.54 -5.93
CA LEU A 284 -8.87 -18.04 -7.13
C LEU A 284 -9.73 -19.12 -7.79
N ALA A 285 -9.26 -20.36 -7.81
CA ALA A 285 -10.00 -21.48 -8.36
C ALA A 285 -11.23 -21.86 -7.50
N GLU A 286 -11.10 -21.73 -6.18
CA GLU A 286 -12.17 -22.06 -5.24
C GLU A 286 -13.25 -20.99 -5.17
N PHE A 287 -12.86 -19.71 -5.10
CA PHE A 287 -13.77 -18.60 -4.79
C PHE A 287 -14.16 -17.73 -5.97
N GLY A 288 -13.46 -17.80 -7.11
CA GLY A 288 -13.86 -17.16 -8.36
C GLY A 288 -13.69 -15.63 -8.34
N GLY A 289 -12.48 -15.12 -8.20
CA GLY A 289 -12.17 -13.70 -8.40
C GLY A 289 -12.23 -13.29 -9.88
N GLN A 290 -12.83 -12.13 -10.19
CA GLN A 290 -12.93 -11.61 -11.55
C GLN A 290 -11.95 -10.46 -11.80
N HIS A 291 -11.62 -9.70 -10.76
CA HIS A 291 -10.63 -8.65 -10.76
C HIS A 291 -9.53 -9.01 -9.76
N VAL A 292 -8.32 -9.17 -10.23
CA VAL A 292 -7.19 -9.60 -9.41
C VAL A 292 -6.08 -8.57 -9.41
N VAL A 293 -5.41 -8.42 -8.28
CA VAL A 293 -4.24 -7.55 -8.11
C VAL A 293 -3.08 -8.42 -7.68
N LEU A 294 -1.97 -8.37 -8.40
CA LEU A 294 -0.77 -9.14 -8.05
C LEU A 294 0.51 -8.43 -8.50
N PRO A 295 1.66 -8.75 -7.89
CA PRO A 295 2.95 -8.29 -8.39
C PRO A 295 3.15 -8.72 -9.84
N GLY A 296 3.53 -7.78 -10.72
CA GLY A 296 3.62 -8.04 -12.15
C GLY A 296 4.54 -9.18 -12.53
N GLY A 297 5.67 -9.34 -11.82
CA GLY A 297 6.61 -10.43 -12.03
C GLY A 297 6.04 -11.83 -11.78
N LEU A 298 4.95 -11.96 -11.03
CA LEU A 298 4.33 -13.26 -10.73
C LEU A 298 3.29 -13.70 -11.77
N TRP A 299 2.88 -12.80 -12.68
CA TRP A 299 1.77 -13.09 -13.58
C TRP A 299 2.01 -14.30 -14.49
N GLN A 300 3.19 -14.40 -15.08
CA GLN A 300 3.49 -15.49 -16.02
C GLN A 300 3.40 -16.86 -15.34
N GLU A 301 3.93 -16.99 -14.12
CA GLU A 301 3.86 -18.21 -13.33
C GLU A 301 2.43 -18.48 -12.86
N ALA A 302 1.73 -17.46 -12.34
CA ALA A 302 0.32 -17.54 -11.95
C ALA A 302 -0.54 -18.01 -13.11
N HIS A 303 -0.40 -17.40 -14.28
CA HIS A 303 -1.14 -17.77 -15.47
C HIS A 303 -0.91 -19.22 -15.88
N GLY A 304 0.33 -19.71 -15.78
CA GLY A 304 0.67 -21.12 -16.05
C GLY A 304 -0.01 -22.13 -15.12
N LEU A 305 -0.22 -21.72 -13.86
CA LEU A 305 -0.84 -22.56 -12.82
C LEU A 305 -2.37 -22.46 -12.80
N LEU A 306 -2.96 -21.36 -13.27
CA LEU A 306 -4.41 -21.15 -13.24
C LEU A 306 -5.16 -22.15 -14.15
N PRO A 307 -6.20 -22.83 -13.64
CA PRO A 307 -7.08 -23.66 -14.45
C PRO A 307 -7.77 -22.83 -15.55
N MET A 308 -8.04 -23.45 -16.71
CA MET A 308 -8.61 -22.76 -17.87
C MET A 308 -9.94 -22.05 -17.54
N HIS A 309 -10.84 -22.70 -16.81
CA HIS A 309 -12.12 -22.13 -16.43
C HIS A 309 -11.98 -20.89 -15.54
N VAL A 310 -10.91 -20.77 -14.71
CA VAL A 310 -10.62 -19.59 -13.89
C VAL A 310 -10.11 -18.46 -14.78
N ARG A 311 -9.20 -18.76 -15.73
CA ARG A 311 -8.70 -17.75 -16.68
C ARG A 311 -9.82 -17.11 -17.49
N GLU A 312 -10.82 -17.90 -17.89
CA GLU A 312 -12.00 -17.45 -18.66
C GLU A 312 -12.93 -16.54 -17.83
N GLN A 313 -12.90 -16.63 -16.49
CA GLN A 313 -13.70 -15.80 -15.60
C GLN A 313 -13.04 -14.45 -15.26
N LEU A 314 -11.71 -14.33 -15.47
CA LEU A 314 -11.00 -13.10 -15.18
C LEU A 314 -11.42 -11.99 -16.16
N ILE A 315 -11.77 -10.83 -15.60
CA ILE A 315 -12.12 -9.62 -16.36
C ILE A 315 -10.92 -8.68 -16.43
N SER A 316 -10.26 -8.44 -15.30
CA SER A 316 -9.06 -7.63 -15.26
C SER A 316 -8.00 -8.18 -14.32
N ILE A 317 -6.76 -7.93 -14.68
CA ILE A 317 -5.57 -8.33 -13.93
C ILE A 317 -4.71 -7.08 -13.79
N ILE A 318 -4.65 -6.56 -12.57
CA ILE A 318 -3.80 -5.43 -12.21
C ILE A 318 -2.43 -5.95 -11.83
N LEU A 319 -1.44 -5.62 -12.62
CA LEU A 319 -0.04 -5.96 -12.45
C LEU A 319 0.66 -4.80 -11.74
N VAL A 320 0.98 -4.99 -10.47
CA VAL A 320 1.68 -3.98 -9.68
C VAL A 320 3.17 -4.03 -9.99
N TRP A 321 3.70 -2.91 -10.42
CA TRP A 321 5.12 -2.75 -10.72
C TRP A 321 5.79 -1.85 -9.70
N ASN A 322 6.85 -2.37 -9.11
CA ASN A 322 7.91 -1.57 -8.58
C ASN A 322 8.86 -1.28 -9.77
N ARG A 323 9.25 -0.08 -9.96
CA ARG A 323 9.87 0.56 -11.12
C ARG A 323 10.90 -0.24 -11.94
N GLU A 324 11.75 -1.01 -11.26
CA GLU A 324 12.89 -1.70 -11.86
C GLU A 324 12.49 -2.95 -12.66
N HIS A 325 11.30 -3.50 -12.40
CA HIS A 325 10.83 -4.72 -13.06
C HIS A 325 9.97 -4.47 -14.30
N ALA A 326 9.47 -3.26 -14.49
CA ALA A 326 8.61 -2.94 -15.64
C ALA A 326 9.33 -3.12 -17.00
N GLU A 327 10.65 -2.98 -17.04
CA GLU A 327 11.43 -3.14 -18.27
C GLU A 327 11.72 -4.60 -18.64
N GLN A 328 11.63 -5.53 -17.69
CA GLN A 328 12.13 -6.90 -17.89
C GLN A 328 11.06 -7.91 -18.28
N THR A 329 9.77 -7.59 -18.14
CA THR A 329 8.74 -8.60 -18.28
C THR A 329 7.94 -8.44 -19.58
N VAL A 330 8.50 -8.92 -20.65
CA VAL A 330 7.78 -9.27 -21.87
C VAL A 330 7.07 -10.59 -21.58
N PHE A 331 5.74 -10.58 -21.50
CA PHE A 331 4.98 -11.82 -21.42
C PHE A 331 4.91 -12.45 -22.81
N GLY A 332 5.05 -13.78 -22.86
CA GLY A 332 4.74 -14.52 -24.08
C GLY A 332 3.29 -14.30 -24.51
N GLU A 333 2.92 -14.75 -25.70
CA GLU A 333 1.55 -14.75 -26.18
C GLU A 333 0.67 -15.62 -25.27
N ASN A 334 0.27 -15.06 -24.14
CA ASN A 334 -0.66 -15.69 -23.22
C ASN A 334 -2.07 -15.28 -23.67
N GLU A 335 -2.81 -16.21 -24.22
CA GLU A 335 -4.21 -16.03 -24.56
C GLU A 335 -5.04 -15.84 -23.27
N THR A 336 -5.23 -14.61 -22.86
CA THR A 336 -6.21 -14.25 -21.84
C THR A 336 -7.18 -13.22 -22.42
N ALA A 337 -8.46 -13.43 -22.19
CA ALA A 337 -9.50 -12.45 -22.53
C ALA A 337 -9.52 -11.29 -21.52
N ALA A 338 -8.89 -11.46 -20.37
CA ALA A 338 -8.83 -10.44 -19.33
C ALA A 338 -7.96 -9.25 -19.73
N ARG A 339 -8.35 -8.05 -19.30
CA ARG A 339 -7.51 -6.85 -19.45
C ARG A 339 -6.29 -6.95 -18.57
N LEU A 340 -5.11 -6.86 -19.15
CA LEU A 340 -3.87 -6.69 -18.41
C LEU A 340 -3.63 -5.19 -18.17
N ILE A 341 -3.50 -4.80 -16.90
CA ILE A 341 -3.38 -3.41 -16.49
C ILE A 341 -2.08 -3.25 -15.69
N ASP A 342 -1.13 -2.51 -16.23
CA ASP A 342 0.05 -2.12 -15.48
C ASP A 342 -0.30 -1.02 -14.49
N LEU A 343 0.02 -1.22 -13.21
CA LEU A 343 -0.17 -0.24 -12.16
C LEU A 343 1.19 0.14 -11.56
N THR A 344 1.56 1.40 -11.74
CA THR A 344 2.77 1.97 -11.14
C THR A 344 2.39 2.78 -9.92
N ASN A 345 3.02 2.48 -8.78
CA ASN A 345 2.88 3.23 -7.55
C ASN A 345 4.02 4.25 -7.44
N PHE A 346 3.68 5.53 -7.45
CA PHE A 346 4.63 6.62 -7.25
C PHE A 346 4.78 6.93 -5.75
N LYS A 347 5.45 6.05 -5.02
CA LYS A 347 5.78 6.20 -3.58
C LYS A 347 4.57 6.50 -2.68
N ASP A 348 3.43 5.88 -2.95
CA ASP A 348 2.15 6.16 -2.26
C ASP A 348 1.67 7.63 -2.34
N LEU A 349 2.22 8.43 -3.26
CA LEU A 349 1.68 9.75 -3.59
C LEU A 349 0.57 9.68 -4.63
N ALA A 350 0.74 8.88 -5.67
CA ALA A 350 -0.23 8.69 -6.73
C ALA A 350 -0.04 7.31 -7.39
N LEU A 351 -1.05 6.90 -8.13
CA LEU A 351 -1.06 5.68 -8.91
C LEU A 351 -1.25 6.03 -10.38
N PHE A 352 -0.50 5.38 -11.25
CA PHE A 352 -0.72 5.42 -12.68
C PHE A 352 -1.05 4.02 -13.18
N SER A 353 -2.11 3.88 -13.96
CA SER A 353 -2.51 2.61 -14.55
C SER A 353 -2.65 2.73 -16.05
N GLN A 354 -2.26 1.67 -16.75
CA GLN A 354 -2.32 1.59 -18.21
C GLN A 354 -2.76 0.19 -18.65
N ILE A 355 -3.76 0.14 -19.52
CA ILE A 355 -4.18 -1.13 -20.15
C ILE A 355 -3.13 -1.50 -21.20
N ARG A 356 -2.58 -2.70 -21.13
CA ARG A 356 -1.68 -3.25 -22.15
C ARG A 356 -2.47 -3.52 -23.43
N ARG A 357 -1.98 -3.03 -24.54
CA ARG A 357 -2.53 -3.36 -25.87
C ARG A 357 -2.09 -4.75 -26.32
N HIS A 358 -0.90 -5.15 -25.92
CA HIS A 358 -0.33 -6.46 -26.19
C HIS A 358 0.43 -6.98 -24.96
N PRO A 359 0.42 -8.28 -24.65
CA PRO A 359 1.14 -8.84 -23.50
C PRO A 359 2.65 -8.54 -23.48
N SER A 360 3.26 -8.39 -24.65
CA SER A 360 4.68 -8.05 -24.79
C SER A 360 4.98 -6.55 -24.72
N GLU A 361 3.95 -5.69 -24.59
CA GLU A 361 4.12 -4.24 -24.56
C GLU A 361 4.37 -3.81 -23.11
N VAL A 362 5.55 -3.23 -22.87
CA VAL A 362 5.84 -2.52 -21.60
C VAL A 362 5.48 -1.06 -21.83
N GLY A 363 4.47 -0.59 -21.10
CA GLY A 363 3.95 0.76 -21.29
C GLY A 363 4.93 1.84 -20.86
N SER A 364 5.14 2.83 -21.72
CA SER A 364 5.74 4.11 -21.33
C SER A 364 4.64 5.05 -20.83
N ILE A 365 4.97 5.89 -19.87
CA ILE A 365 4.00 6.77 -19.23
C ILE A 365 3.92 8.08 -20.03
N PRO A 366 2.71 8.57 -20.39
CA PRO A 366 2.57 9.84 -21.07
C PRO A 366 3.06 11.02 -20.22
N LEU A 367 3.78 11.95 -20.85
CA LEU A 367 4.08 13.24 -20.28
C LEU A 367 2.92 14.21 -20.54
N GLY A 368 2.50 14.94 -19.50
CA GLY A 368 1.36 15.86 -19.56
C GLY A 368 0.10 15.24 -18.95
N SER A 369 -1.07 15.53 -19.51
CA SER A 369 -2.37 15.16 -18.95
C SER A 369 -2.70 13.69 -19.12
N ILE A 370 -3.08 13.04 -18.03
CA ILE A 370 -3.67 11.70 -17.96
C ILE A 370 -5.18 11.88 -17.87
N ASN A 371 -5.85 11.71 -18.99
CA ASN A 371 -7.28 11.95 -19.10
C ASN A 371 -8.10 10.71 -18.74
N SER A 372 -9.36 10.93 -18.37
CA SER A 372 -10.35 9.87 -18.20
C SER A 372 -10.59 9.15 -19.53
N LEU A 373 -10.76 7.84 -19.46
CA LEU A 373 -11.13 7.01 -20.62
C LEU A 373 -12.59 7.21 -21.03
N ARG A 374 -13.45 7.62 -20.08
CA ARG A 374 -14.89 7.83 -20.29
C ARG A 374 -15.22 9.25 -20.72
N ASP A 375 -14.49 10.23 -20.18
CA ASP A 375 -14.66 11.64 -20.51
C ASP A 375 -13.28 12.30 -20.70
N PRO A 376 -12.80 12.44 -21.95
CA PRO A 376 -11.48 13.03 -22.22
C PRO A 376 -11.30 14.48 -21.74
N SER A 377 -12.37 15.18 -21.34
CA SER A 377 -12.26 16.51 -20.75
C SER A 377 -11.83 16.49 -19.30
N LEU A 378 -11.95 15.35 -18.61
CA LEU A 378 -11.53 15.16 -17.24
C LEU A 378 -10.06 14.71 -17.19
N VAL A 379 -9.26 15.37 -16.36
CA VAL A 379 -7.84 15.09 -16.17
C VAL A 379 -7.64 14.53 -14.76
N TRP A 380 -7.35 13.23 -14.65
CA TRP A 380 -7.09 12.57 -13.36
C TRP A 380 -5.79 13.05 -12.74
N MET A 381 -4.77 13.20 -13.56
CA MET A 381 -3.42 13.55 -13.13
C MET A 381 -2.65 14.20 -14.29
N GLU A 382 -1.71 15.06 -13.95
CA GLU A 382 -0.73 15.62 -14.87
C GLU A 382 0.67 15.18 -14.42
N THR A 383 1.53 14.86 -15.39
CA THR A 383 2.92 14.47 -15.20
C THR A 383 3.84 15.52 -15.81
N PHE A 384 4.93 15.83 -15.12
CA PHE A 384 5.93 16.79 -15.56
C PHE A 384 7.34 16.29 -15.20
N LEU A 385 8.34 16.53 -16.04
CA LEU A 385 9.74 16.22 -15.75
C LEU A 385 10.51 17.50 -15.43
N TYR A 386 10.86 17.66 -14.16
CA TYR A 386 11.65 18.79 -13.66
C TYR A 386 13.15 18.60 -13.96
N GLY A 387 13.85 19.67 -14.33
CA GLY A 387 15.30 19.62 -14.64
C GLY A 387 15.66 19.07 -16.02
N MET A 388 14.68 18.79 -16.89
CA MET A 388 14.91 18.24 -18.22
C MET A 388 15.77 19.15 -19.12
N GLU A 389 15.70 20.48 -18.95
CA GLU A 389 16.49 21.43 -19.74
C GLU A 389 17.97 21.42 -19.36
N GLU A 390 18.30 21.20 -18.09
CA GLU A 390 19.68 21.09 -17.61
C GLU A 390 20.36 19.85 -18.15
N SER A 391 19.63 18.72 -18.22
CA SER A 391 20.12 17.46 -18.79
C SER A 391 20.41 17.57 -20.30
N ARG A 392 19.66 18.38 -21.06
CA ARG A 392 19.92 18.66 -22.47
C ARG A 392 21.16 19.51 -22.71
N ALA A 393 21.56 20.32 -21.75
CA ALA A 393 22.75 21.19 -21.84
C ALA A 393 24.07 20.42 -21.61
N GLN A 394 24.02 19.27 -20.94
CA GLN A 394 25.18 18.37 -20.76
C GLN A 394 25.31 17.44 -21.96
N LYS A 395 26.09 17.85 -22.95
CA LYS A 395 26.28 17.19 -24.26
C LYS A 395 26.80 15.73 -24.21
N ASP A 396 27.12 15.16 -23.07
CA ASP A 396 27.72 13.83 -22.92
C ASP A 396 26.80 12.80 -22.23
N SER A 397 25.56 13.17 -21.79
CA SER A 397 24.63 12.19 -21.27
C SER A 397 23.72 11.70 -22.39
N SER A 398 23.84 10.44 -22.77
CA SER A 398 22.93 9.76 -23.69
C SER A 398 21.49 9.64 -23.16
N ILE A 399 21.21 10.13 -21.96
CA ILE A 399 19.92 10.05 -21.27
C ILE A 399 19.38 11.45 -21.09
N VAL A 400 18.31 11.76 -21.84
CA VAL A 400 17.51 12.97 -21.65
C VAL A 400 16.40 12.62 -20.66
N GLY A 401 16.44 13.19 -19.47
CA GLY A 401 15.46 12.88 -18.43
C GLY A 401 15.38 13.97 -17.36
N GLY A 402 14.57 13.75 -16.36
CA GLY A 402 14.36 14.67 -15.24
C GLY A 402 13.71 13.98 -14.06
N GLU A 403 13.41 14.73 -13.01
CA GLU A 403 12.62 14.26 -11.88
C GLU A 403 11.13 14.29 -12.22
N LEU A 404 10.41 13.20 -11.93
CA LEU A 404 8.96 13.16 -12.07
C LEU A 404 8.30 14.07 -11.04
N CYS A 405 7.45 14.97 -11.52
CA CYS A 405 6.57 15.78 -10.71
C CYS A 405 5.11 15.53 -11.12
N LEU A 406 4.20 15.52 -10.15
CA LEU A 406 2.80 15.13 -10.32
C LEU A 406 1.84 16.18 -9.79
N LYS A 407 0.68 16.35 -10.47
CA LYS A 407 -0.44 17.17 -10.03
C LYS A 407 -1.75 16.47 -10.37
N GLY A 408 -2.77 16.49 -9.51
CA GLY A 408 -4.07 15.87 -9.81
C GLY A 408 -4.95 15.62 -8.60
N ALA A 409 -6.18 15.16 -8.88
CA ALA A 409 -7.24 14.98 -7.90
C ALA A 409 -6.94 13.95 -6.80
N MET A 410 -6.06 13.00 -7.07
CA MET A 410 -5.66 11.97 -6.09
C MET A 410 -4.47 12.39 -5.23
N LEU A 411 -3.79 13.51 -5.50
CA LEU A 411 -2.57 13.88 -4.80
C LEU A 411 -2.85 14.68 -3.53
N PRO A 412 -2.06 14.46 -2.46
CA PRO A 412 -2.10 15.27 -1.25
C PRO A 412 -1.44 16.63 -1.50
N HIS A 413 -1.79 17.64 -0.73
CA HIS A 413 -1.16 18.95 -0.77
C HIS A 413 -0.01 19.07 0.25
N CYS A 414 -0.19 18.45 1.41
CA CYS A 414 0.78 18.50 2.51
C CYS A 414 0.89 17.12 3.18
N ALA A 415 1.95 16.94 3.93
CA ALA A 415 2.06 15.83 4.87
C ALA A 415 1.00 15.98 5.99
N PHE A 416 0.63 14.88 6.62
CA PHE A 416 -0.22 14.90 7.81
C PHE A 416 0.51 15.66 8.93
N PRO A 417 -0.19 16.54 9.70
CA PRO A 417 0.43 17.25 10.81
C PRO A 417 1.05 16.28 11.82
N LEU A 418 2.32 16.52 12.16
CA LEU A 418 2.95 15.77 13.24
C LEU A 418 2.28 16.08 14.58
N ALA A 419 2.36 15.18 15.54
CA ALA A 419 1.75 15.34 16.85
C ALA A 419 2.17 16.66 17.51
N GLY A 420 1.16 17.49 17.86
CA GLY A 420 1.36 18.83 18.42
C GLY A 420 1.50 19.96 17.38
N ALA A 421 1.58 19.67 16.10
CA ALA A 421 1.51 20.67 15.04
C ALA A 421 0.05 20.98 14.66
N VAL A 422 -0.22 22.23 14.31
CA VAL A 422 -1.57 22.66 13.87
C VAL A 422 -1.76 22.39 12.39
N GLU A 423 -0.69 22.52 11.60
CA GLU A 423 -0.70 22.40 10.14
C GLU A 423 0.31 21.34 9.68
N GLY A 424 -0.03 20.66 8.58
CA GLY A 424 0.89 19.76 7.90
C GLY A 424 1.96 20.52 7.13
N LYS A 425 3.16 19.97 7.08
CA LYS A 425 4.22 20.55 6.26
C LYS A 425 3.86 20.37 4.78
N ALA A 426 3.85 21.47 4.02
CA ALA A 426 3.65 21.41 2.57
C ALA A 426 4.64 20.43 1.93
N LEU A 427 4.16 19.68 0.96
CA LEU A 427 5.04 18.85 0.12
C LEU A 427 5.86 19.76 -0.80
N SER A 428 7.06 19.32 -1.14
CA SER A 428 7.89 20.05 -2.11
C SER A 428 7.16 20.10 -3.45
N ALA A 429 6.97 21.27 -4.01
CA ALA A 429 6.26 21.48 -5.26
C ALA A 429 6.92 22.57 -6.11
N THR A 430 6.75 22.46 -7.43
CA THR A 430 7.11 23.52 -8.37
C THR A 430 6.21 24.76 -8.21
N GLU A 431 6.57 25.87 -8.84
CA GLU A 431 5.74 27.09 -8.84
C GLU A 431 4.34 26.86 -9.40
N ASP A 432 4.17 25.93 -10.36
CA ASP A 432 2.90 25.53 -10.96
C ASP A 432 2.11 24.50 -10.13
N GLY A 433 2.62 24.10 -8.95
CA GLY A 433 1.97 23.20 -8.01
C GLY A 433 2.12 21.72 -8.33
N PHE A 434 3.11 21.31 -9.11
CA PHE A 434 3.48 19.90 -9.30
C PHE A 434 4.33 19.43 -8.14
N ILE A 435 3.93 18.35 -7.50
CA ILE A 435 4.61 17.75 -6.34
C ILE A 435 5.81 16.94 -6.79
N HIS A 436 6.97 17.18 -6.22
CA HIS A 436 8.19 16.44 -6.42
C HIS A 436 8.07 15.01 -5.86
N THR A 437 8.42 13.99 -6.67
CA THR A 437 8.36 12.58 -6.27
C THR A 437 9.70 11.98 -5.90
N GLU A 438 10.80 12.66 -6.26
CA GLU A 438 12.17 12.13 -6.21
C GLU A 438 12.34 10.84 -7.04
N ILE A 439 11.57 10.70 -8.10
CA ILE A 439 11.70 9.61 -9.06
C ILE A 439 12.41 10.15 -10.29
N GLY A 440 13.59 9.61 -10.57
CA GLY A 440 14.32 9.89 -11.82
C GLY A 440 13.64 9.18 -12.98
N CYS A 441 13.47 9.88 -14.09
CA CYS A 441 12.87 9.36 -15.31
C CYS A 441 13.70 9.72 -16.53
N HIS A 442 13.61 8.90 -17.59
CA HIS A 442 14.14 9.27 -18.91
C HIS A 442 13.01 9.41 -19.93
N LEU A 443 13.24 10.29 -20.89
CA LEU A 443 12.35 10.49 -22.02
C LEU A 443 12.52 9.34 -23.03
N VAL A 444 11.41 8.77 -23.46
CA VAL A 444 11.37 7.76 -24.51
C VAL A 444 10.93 8.43 -25.79
N THR A 445 11.74 8.33 -26.84
CA THR A 445 11.34 8.73 -28.18
C THR A 445 10.76 7.52 -28.89
N GLU A 446 9.45 7.46 -29.08
CA GLU A 446 8.85 6.44 -29.93
C GLU A 446 9.05 6.79 -31.42
N GLU A 447 9.51 5.82 -32.19
CA GLU A 447 9.70 5.95 -33.64
C GLU A 447 8.39 5.93 -34.42
N HIS A 448 7.23 5.70 -33.79
CA HIS A 448 5.93 5.51 -34.46
C HIS A 448 4.85 6.46 -33.95
N GLY A 449 4.71 7.60 -34.57
CA GLY A 449 3.45 8.30 -34.90
C GLY A 449 2.62 8.97 -33.81
N ASP A 450 2.81 8.75 -32.52
CA ASP A 450 2.11 9.50 -31.49
C ASP A 450 2.95 10.71 -31.07
N GLN A 451 2.37 11.93 -31.16
CA GLN A 451 3.09 13.18 -30.91
C GLN A 451 3.30 13.45 -29.40
N ARG A 452 2.87 12.57 -28.51
CA ARG A 452 3.05 12.74 -27.06
C ARG A 452 4.43 12.25 -26.63
N ALA A 453 5.11 13.09 -25.87
CA ALA A 453 6.32 12.67 -25.20
C ALA A 453 5.96 11.60 -24.14
N LEU A 454 6.75 10.54 -24.10
CA LEU A 454 6.62 9.45 -23.15
C LEU A 454 7.84 9.42 -22.25
N PHE A 455 7.69 8.88 -21.03
CA PHE A 455 8.83 8.68 -20.14
C PHE A 455 8.76 7.30 -19.46
N ARG A 456 9.91 6.86 -18.97
CA ARG A 456 10.04 5.67 -18.11
C ARG A 456 10.71 6.04 -16.82
N PRO A 457 10.17 5.60 -15.67
CA PRO A 457 10.88 5.73 -14.40
C PRO A 457 12.17 4.91 -14.41
N LEU A 458 13.28 5.50 -13.99
CA LEU A 458 14.58 4.85 -13.87
C LEU A 458 14.83 4.28 -12.47
N GLY A 459 14.28 4.92 -11.47
CA GLY A 459 14.48 4.52 -10.09
C GLY A 459 14.23 5.67 -9.11
N ASP A 460 14.28 5.38 -7.80
CA ASP A 460 14.25 6.41 -6.78
C ASP A 460 15.55 7.19 -6.80
N LEU A 461 15.44 8.49 -6.64
CA LEU A 461 16.57 9.29 -6.19
C LEU A 461 16.96 8.87 -4.76
N GLY A 462 16.00 8.33 -3.98
CA GLY A 462 16.20 7.56 -2.76
C GLY A 462 16.19 6.05 -3.03
N ASP A 463 16.69 5.28 -2.13
CA ASP A 463 16.98 3.86 -2.26
C ASP A 463 15.86 3.02 -1.58
N VAL A 464 15.01 2.38 -2.35
CA VAL A 464 13.89 1.57 -1.84
C VAL A 464 14.04 0.11 -2.27
N LEU A 465 13.96 -0.81 -1.31
CA LEU A 465 14.04 -2.25 -1.52
C LEU A 465 12.65 -2.88 -1.47
N ALA A 466 12.31 -3.68 -2.48
CA ALA A 466 11.06 -4.42 -2.54
C ALA A 466 11.33 -5.92 -2.45
N PHE A 467 10.74 -6.59 -1.46
CA PHE A 467 10.90 -8.03 -1.23
C PHE A 467 9.69 -8.61 -0.52
N GLY A 468 9.30 -9.83 -0.84
CA GLY A 468 8.21 -10.54 -0.15
C GLY A 468 6.86 -9.80 -0.07
N GLY A 469 6.60 -8.87 -1.01
CA GLY A 469 5.40 -8.00 -0.99
C GLY A 469 5.54 -6.76 -0.10
N PHE A 470 6.70 -6.52 0.48
CA PHE A 470 7.03 -5.35 1.31
C PHE A 470 7.97 -4.39 0.58
N THR A 471 7.92 -3.15 0.98
CA THR A 471 8.79 -2.08 0.48
C THR A 471 9.43 -1.37 1.66
N GLU A 472 10.75 -1.40 1.73
CA GLU A 472 11.54 -0.76 2.79
C GLU A 472 12.61 0.14 2.18
N ARG A 473 13.01 1.19 2.91
CA ARG A 473 14.13 2.01 2.48
C ARG A 473 15.44 1.26 2.72
N GLY A 474 16.26 1.20 1.69
CA GLY A 474 17.57 0.58 1.80
C GLY A 474 18.43 1.18 2.90
N GLU A 475 18.43 2.52 3.04
CA GLU A 475 19.16 3.23 4.09
C GLU A 475 18.72 2.85 5.50
N ASP A 476 17.41 2.64 5.73
CA ASP A 476 16.89 2.25 7.03
C ASP A 476 17.34 0.82 7.41
N LEU A 477 17.34 -0.10 6.44
CA LEU A 477 17.86 -1.44 6.63
C LEU A 477 19.38 -1.45 6.80
N ASP A 478 20.09 -0.62 6.03
CA ASP A 478 21.55 -0.47 6.17
C ASP A 478 21.93 0.05 7.57
N ALA A 479 21.20 1.06 8.06
CA ALA A 479 21.39 1.61 9.39
C ALA A 479 21.07 0.57 10.47
N LEU A 480 19.97 -0.18 10.29
CA LEU A 480 19.59 -1.27 11.18
C LEU A 480 20.68 -2.33 11.30
N TYR A 481 21.25 -2.76 10.18
CA TYR A 481 22.28 -3.79 10.15
C TYR A 481 23.63 -3.28 10.70
N ARG A 482 23.99 -2.02 10.40
CA ARG A 482 25.19 -1.37 10.95
C ARG A 482 25.14 -1.15 12.46
N ALA A 483 23.95 -1.09 13.05
CA ALA A 483 23.81 -0.95 14.50
C ALA A 483 24.22 -2.23 15.27
N CYS A 484 24.50 -3.34 14.59
CA CYS A 484 25.14 -4.52 15.18
C CYS A 484 26.62 -4.20 15.52
N ILE A 485 27.01 -4.40 16.79
CA ILE A 485 28.30 -3.93 17.33
C ILE A 485 29.53 -4.50 16.60
N MET A 486 29.43 -5.67 15.99
CA MET A 486 30.50 -6.34 15.26
C MET A 486 30.57 -5.93 13.78
N VAL A 487 29.58 -5.19 13.30
CA VAL A 487 29.48 -4.78 11.89
C VAL A 487 30.05 -3.38 11.76
N SER A 488 31.12 -3.24 10.97
CA SER A 488 31.76 -1.95 10.70
C SER A 488 31.01 -1.17 9.60
N ASP A 489 30.48 -1.88 8.59
CA ASP A 489 29.57 -1.31 7.57
C ASP A 489 28.63 -2.41 7.06
N ALA A 490 27.44 -2.00 6.60
CA ALA A 490 26.43 -2.92 6.08
C ALA A 490 25.61 -2.30 4.97
N ALA A 491 25.08 -3.16 4.10
CA ALA A 491 24.06 -2.79 3.15
C ALA A 491 23.07 -3.94 2.93
N ALA A 492 21.80 -3.60 2.95
CA ALA A 492 20.73 -4.49 2.51
C ALA A 492 20.63 -4.44 0.97
N PHE A 493 20.28 -5.54 0.34
CA PHE A 493 19.99 -5.60 -1.09
C PHE A 493 19.04 -6.75 -1.39
N VAL A 494 18.42 -6.72 -2.57
CA VAL A 494 17.45 -7.74 -2.96
C VAL A 494 17.99 -8.51 -4.15
N VAL A 495 18.09 -9.82 -4.01
CA VAL A 495 18.49 -10.72 -5.10
C VAL A 495 17.23 -11.29 -5.74
N PRO A 496 17.07 -11.15 -7.08
CA PRO A 496 15.95 -11.78 -7.79
C PRO A 496 16.01 -13.30 -7.66
N SER A 497 14.87 -13.93 -7.35
CA SER A 497 14.78 -15.40 -7.20
C SER A 497 14.56 -16.15 -8.52
N GLY A 498 14.70 -15.48 -9.65
CA GLY A 498 14.44 -15.94 -11.02
C GLY A 498 13.77 -14.83 -11.82
N GLU A 499 13.57 -15.04 -13.12
CA GLU A 499 13.07 -14.00 -14.04
C GLU A 499 11.71 -13.39 -13.63
N ASN A 500 10.93 -14.02 -12.73
CA ASN A 500 9.57 -13.57 -12.38
C ASN A 500 9.21 -13.79 -10.90
N SER A 501 10.19 -13.96 -10.01
CA SER A 501 9.92 -14.24 -8.59
C SER A 501 10.24 -13.02 -7.72
N PRO A 502 9.45 -12.76 -6.65
CA PRO A 502 9.81 -11.72 -5.69
C PRO A 502 11.21 -11.98 -5.15
N GLY A 503 12.05 -10.97 -5.18
CA GLY A 503 13.42 -11.06 -4.73
C GLY A 503 13.52 -11.39 -3.23
N HIS A 504 14.66 -11.90 -2.83
CA HIS A 504 14.98 -12.17 -1.44
C HIS A 504 15.85 -11.07 -0.86
N LEU A 505 15.48 -10.62 0.34
CA LEU A 505 16.30 -9.68 1.10
C LEU A 505 17.61 -10.37 1.52
N MET A 506 18.73 -9.72 1.24
CA MET A 506 20.09 -10.14 1.55
C MET A 506 20.79 -9.04 2.32
N ALA A 507 21.85 -9.37 3.06
CA ALA A 507 22.72 -8.40 3.69
C ALA A 507 24.18 -8.60 3.23
N ALA A 508 24.84 -7.50 2.89
CA ALA A 508 26.29 -7.45 2.79
C ALA A 508 26.85 -6.85 4.09
N LEU A 509 27.75 -7.52 4.75
CA LEU A 509 28.34 -7.10 6.01
C LEU A 509 29.85 -6.97 5.87
N VAL A 510 30.40 -5.89 6.42
CA VAL A 510 31.83 -5.70 6.66
C VAL A 510 32.10 -5.99 8.13
N VAL A 511 32.86 -7.03 8.41
CA VAL A 511 33.20 -7.50 9.76
C VAL A 511 34.69 -7.83 9.84
N ASP A 512 35.28 -7.65 11.03
CA ASP A 512 36.70 -7.97 11.24
C ASP A 512 36.92 -9.49 11.40
N ASP A 513 35.98 -10.18 12.06
CA ASP A 513 36.01 -11.63 12.27
C ASP A 513 34.76 -12.28 11.66
N LYS A 514 34.94 -13.19 10.70
CA LYS A 514 33.84 -13.85 9.97
C LYS A 514 33.37 -15.15 10.64
N GLU A 515 34.14 -15.71 11.60
CA GLU A 515 33.92 -17.08 12.07
C GLU A 515 32.57 -17.25 12.80
N ASN A 516 32.13 -16.26 13.59
CA ASN A 516 30.85 -16.28 14.31
C ASN A 516 29.90 -15.14 13.88
N ALA A 517 30.33 -14.32 12.91
CA ALA A 517 29.64 -13.10 12.53
C ALA A 517 28.17 -13.32 12.13
N ARG A 518 27.90 -14.44 11.46
CA ARG A 518 26.55 -14.78 11.00
C ARG A 518 25.62 -15.04 12.20
N GLU A 519 26.03 -15.87 13.15
CA GLU A 519 25.22 -16.23 14.31
C GLU A 519 24.98 -15.04 15.22
N GLU A 520 26.00 -14.23 15.46
CA GLU A 520 25.95 -13.03 16.29
C GLU A 520 25.04 -11.95 15.65
N PHE A 521 25.07 -11.79 14.32
CA PHE A 521 24.21 -10.85 13.62
C PHE A 521 22.73 -11.26 13.75
N PHE A 522 22.37 -12.53 13.53
CA PHE A 522 21.01 -12.99 13.72
C PHE A 522 20.59 -12.96 15.21
N ALA A 523 21.50 -13.20 16.12
CA ALA A 523 21.25 -13.01 17.56
C ALA A 523 20.93 -11.55 17.88
N TYR A 524 21.70 -10.61 17.32
CA TYR A 524 21.44 -9.18 17.45
C TYR A 524 20.03 -8.81 16.95
N LEU A 525 19.61 -9.25 15.76
CA LEU A 525 18.27 -8.96 15.23
C LEU A 525 17.18 -9.52 16.16
N ARG A 526 17.40 -10.69 16.73
CA ARG A 526 16.48 -11.32 17.69
C ARG A 526 16.42 -10.54 19.00
N ASP A 527 17.56 -10.19 19.57
CA ASP A 527 17.65 -9.47 20.86
C ASP A 527 17.04 -8.07 20.76
N LYS A 528 17.15 -7.43 19.60
CA LYS A 528 16.51 -6.15 19.30
C LYS A 528 15.04 -6.28 18.92
N ARG A 529 14.49 -7.51 18.88
CA ARG A 529 13.11 -7.79 18.50
C ARG A 529 12.75 -7.21 17.12
N ILE A 530 13.70 -7.26 16.20
CA ILE A 530 13.45 -6.85 14.82
C ILE A 530 12.51 -7.87 14.19
N SER A 531 11.47 -7.38 13.47
CA SER A 531 10.56 -8.27 12.74
C SER A 531 11.33 -9.22 11.84
N SER A 532 10.99 -10.50 11.87
CA SER A 532 11.61 -11.55 11.05
C SER A 532 11.52 -11.25 9.56
N MET A 533 10.56 -10.45 9.15
CA MET A 533 10.39 -10.00 7.77
C MET A 533 11.49 -9.06 7.28
N LYS A 534 12.17 -8.37 8.20
CA LYS A 534 13.36 -7.53 7.92
C LYS A 534 14.67 -8.29 8.06
N TRP A 535 14.61 -9.60 8.33
CA TRP A 535 15.80 -10.41 8.41
C TRP A 535 16.25 -10.80 7.00
N PRO A 536 17.54 -10.64 6.70
CA PRO A 536 18.04 -11.12 5.42
C PRO A 536 17.94 -12.64 5.36
N ARG A 537 17.57 -13.17 4.21
CA ARG A 537 17.56 -14.62 3.97
C ARG A 537 18.95 -15.22 4.09
N ASP A 538 19.94 -14.45 3.62
CA ASP A 538 21.33 -14.82 3.70
C ASP A 538 22.24 -13.59 3.80
N ILE A 539 23.50 -13.79 4.14
CA ILE A 539 24.52 -12.78 4.35
C ILE A 539 25.72 -13.07 3.48
N ILE A 540 26.25 -12.05 2.81
CA ILE A 540 27.57 -12.08 2.20
C ILE A 540 28.53 -11.22 3.01
N PHE A 541 29.77 -11.65 3.14
CA PHE A 541 30.84 -10.86 3.76
C PHE A 541 31.69 -10.22 2.68
N VAL A 542 31.79 -8.90 2.73
CA VAL A 542 32.54 -8.08 1.78
C VAL A 542 33.67 -7.32 2.49
N GLU A 543 34.70 -6.91 1.77
CA GLU A 543 35.76 -6.09 2.34
C GLU A 543 35.34 -4.63 2.53
N ALA A 544 34.48 -4.13 1.66
CA ALA A 544 33.86 -2.80 1.75
C ALA A 544 32.52 -2.80 1.02
N ILE A 545 31.59 -1.97 1.50
CA ILE A 545 30.32 -1.73 0.80
C ILE A 545 30.60 -0.82 -0.41
N PRO A 546 30.28 -1.26 -1.63
CA PRO A 546 30.49 -0.44 -2.82
C PRO A 546 29.55 0.78 -2.79
N ARG A 547 30.12 1.97 -2.96
CA ARG A 547 29.38 3.24 -2.92
C ARG A 547 29.76 4.14 -4.10
N GLN A 548 28.79 4.91 -4.56
CA GLN A 548 29.00 6.02 -5.48
C GLN A 548 29.77 7.16 -4.80
N THR A 549 30.24 8.12 -5.58
CA THR A 549 30.95 9.30 -5.08
C THR A 549 30.13 10.17 -4.11
N ASN A 550 28.79 10.11 -4.20
CA ASN A 550 27.86 10.77 -3.30
C ASN A 550 27.52 9.94 -2.02
N GLY A 551 28.18 8.80 -1.83
CA GLY A 551 27.99 7.90 -0.69
C GLY A 551 26.85 6.88 -0.83
N LYS A 552 26.07 6.93 -1.90
CA LYS A 552 24.97 5.99 -2.16
C LYS A 552 25.50 4.57 -2.40
N VAL A 553 24.89 3.57 -1.79
CA VAL A 553 25.25 2.16 -1.96
C VAL A 553 24.95 1.71 -3.40
N MET A 554 25.92 1.05 -4.02
CA MET A 554 25.79 0.43 -5.34
C MET A 554 25.28 -1.00 -5.17
N ARG A 555 23.96 -1.16 -5.02
CA ARG A 555 23.37 -2.46 -4.69
C ARG A 555 23.46 -3.49 -5.81
N GLU A 556 23.50 -3.06 -7.06
CA GLU A 556 23.74 -3.93 -8.22
C GLU A 556 25.07 -4.66 -8.11
N SER A 557 26.14 -3.95 -7.70
CA SER A 557 27.44 -4.57 -7.46
C SER A 557 27.42 -5.61 -6.34
N LEU A 558 26.53 -5.45 -5.35
CA LEU A 558 26.34 -6.44 -4.29
C LEU A 558 25.57 -7.67 -4.79
N ILE A 559 24.62 -7.50 -5.69
CA ILE A 559 23.90 -8.60 -6.35
C ILE A 559 24.90 -9.44 -7.17
N GLU A 560 25.76 -8.79 -7.97
CA GLU A 560 26.80 -9.49 -8.72
C GLU A 560 27.76 -10.26 -7.78
N ALA A 561 28.18 -9.63 -6.68
CA ALA A 561 29.05 -10.27 -5.70
C ALA A 561 28.40 -11.50 -5.03
N SER A 562 27.08 -11.46 -4.78
CA SER A 562 26.34 -12.58 -4.19
C SER A 562 26.29 -13.80 -5.12
N GLN A 563 26.15 -13.58 -6.42
CA GLN A 563 26.11 -14.66 -7.42
C GLN A 563 27.47 -15.38 -7.56
N VAL A 564 28.57 -14.66 -7.32
CA VAL A 564 29.92 -15.26 -7.33
C VAL A 564 30.16 -16.07 -6.06
N ALA A 565 29.61 -15.65 -4.92
CA ALA A 565 29.74 -16.36 -3.64
C ALA A 565 28.95 -17.70 -3.59
N ASP A 566 27.86 -17.82 -4.33
CA ASP A 566 27.06 -19.06 -4.43
C ASP A 566 27.71 -20.14 -5.32
N VAL A 567 28.75 -19.81 -6.08
CA VAL A 567 29.47 -20.72 -6.99
C VAL A 567 30.78 -21.24 -6.38
N ALA A 568 31.23 -20.67 -5.26
CA ALA A 568 32.47 -21.05 -4.55
C ALA A 568 32.18 -21.84 -3.29
#